data_def46dbceee7489c5f0fa08b4d031795
#
_entry.id   def46dbceee7489c5f0fa08b4d031795
#
_cell.length_a   1.000
_cell.length_b   1.000
_cell.length_c   1.000
_cell.angle_alpha   90.00
_cell.angle_beta   90.00
_cell.angle_gamma   90.00
#
_symmetry.space_group_name_H-M   'P 1'
#
loop_
_entity.id
_entity.type
_entity.pdbx_description
1 polymer ?
#
loop_
_entity_poly.entity_id
_entity_poly.type
_entity_poly.pdbx_seq_one_letter_code
_entity_poly.pdbx_strand_id
1 'polypeptide(L)'
;AQGGMGTHTYKFLVYNKTTDTWAKIQDFSENNTLVWTKGTSGDRDFYVDVKDSTGKVVRSKAVNIKIDKPTAVLTPSATTVTAGDKLMLTASTNKSGCTYKFLIYNPSTNQWFKLQDFGSKNTYTWTAGSAGTRQFYVDVKDSDGNVTRSKVVNVTIASSGALSVKTSVSANTSKPGDKITFTAEGLGGNAGYTYKMVVYNKTTKTWGLVQNFSSNNKITWTAGSAGDREFYIDVKDASGKVVRSSVMNVKTSN
;
A
#
# COMPACT_ATOMS: atom_id res chain seq x y z
N ALA A 1 15.38 -40.59 35.03
CA ALA A 1 16.72 -40.67 35.63
C ALA A 1 17.16 -42.12 35.76
N GLN A 2 18.41 -42.39 35.70
CA GLN A 2 19.02 -43.70 35.99
C GLN A 2 20.06 -43.51 37.09
N GLY A 3 20.08 -44.38 38.11
CA GLY A 3 20.95 -44.27 39.30
C GLY A 3 20.44 -43.25 40.32
N GLY A 4 21.15 -43.08 41.41
CA GLY A 4 20.75 -42.32 42.59
C GLY A 4 19.95 -43.18 43.59
N MET A 5 19.52 -42.60 44.70
CA MET A 5 18.78 -43.32 45.76
C MET A 5 17.34 -42.81 45.89
N GLY A 6 16.37 -43.73 45.96
CA GLY A 6 14.95 -43.42 46.24
C GLY A 6 14.20 -42.67 45.16
N THR A 7 13.25 -41.84 45.57
CA THR A 7 12.44 -41.02 44.66
C THR A 7 13.26 -39.87 44.09
N HIS A 8 12.99 -39.51 42.82
CA HIS A 8 13.65 -38.43 42.13
C HIS A 8 12.69 -37.25 41.93
N THR A 9 13.21 -36.04 42.07
CA THR A 9 12.49 -34.82 41.71
C THR A 9 13.24 -34.06 40.59
N TYR A 10 12.49 -33.34 39.74
CA TYR A 10 12.96 -32.75 38.50
C TYR A 10 12.71 -31.24 38.49
N LYS A 11 13.75 -30.48 38.19
CA LYS A 11 13.69 -29.03 37.99
C LYS A 11 14.07 -28.70 36.57
N PHE A 12 13.19 -27.97 35.85
CA PHE A 12 13.42 -27.58 34.46
C PHE A 12 13.87 -26.14 34.38
N LEU A 13 14.94 -25.91 33.63
CA LEU A 13 15.58 -24.63 33.42
C LEU A 13 15.73 -24.35 31.93
N VAL A 14 15.64 -23.09 31.54
CA VAL A 14 15.95 -22.62 30.19
C VAL A 14 16.96 -21.48 30.25
N TYR A 15 17.97 -21.55 29.41
CA TYR A 15 18.90 -20.46 29.12
C TYR A 15 18.60 -19.86 27.75
N ASN A 16 18.30 -18.57 27.73
CA ASN A 16 18.08 -17.83 26.51
C ASN A 16 19.40 -17.24 26.03
N LYS A 17 20.01 -17.85 24.99
CA LYS A 17 21.28 -17.40 24.43
C LYS A 17 21.20 -16.00 23.79
N THR A 18 20.02 -15.58 23.34
CA THR A 18 19.84 -14.27 22.71
C THR A 18 19.88 -13.12 23.71
N THR A 19 19.31 -13.32 24.90
CA THR A 19 19.25 -12.30 25.96
C THR A 19 20.23 -12.54 27.10
N ASP A 20 20.98 -13.64 27.06
CA ASP A 20 21.91 -14.06 28.08
C ASP A 20 21.24 -14.22 29.47
N THR A 21 20.06 -14.83 29.51
CA THR A 21 19.25 -14.95 30.73
C THR A 21 18.81 -16.37 31.01
N TRP A 22 18.77 -16.72 32.30
CA TRP A 22 18.22 -17.96 32.81
C TRP A 22 16.80 -17.76 33.31
N ALA A 23 15.94 -18.76 33.08
CA ALA A 23 14.63 -18.85 33.69
C ALA A 23 14.41 -20.27 34.26
N LYS A 24 13.78 -20.32 35.43
CA LYS A 24 13.22 -21.55 36.01
C LYS A 24 11.82 -21.74 35.46
N ILE A 25 11.57 -22.86 34.77
CA ILE A 25 10.28 -23.20 34.20
C ILE A 25 9.46 -24.00 35.21
N GLN A 26 10.10 -24.99 35.88
CA GLN A 26 9.53 -25.81 36.93
C GLN A 26 10.55 -25.97 38.05
N ASP A 27 10.12 -25.87 39.31
CA ASP A 27 10.94 -26.22 40.46
C ASP A 27 10.91 -27.73 40.71
N PHE A 28 11.76 -28.22 41.63
CA PHE A 28 11.82 -29.63 41.94
C PHE A 28 10.46 -30.20 42.28
N SER A 29 9.99 -31.14 41.45
CA SER A 29 8.74 -31.90 41.62
C SER A 29 8.91 -33.31 41.07
N GLU A 30 8.01 -34.22 41.39
CA GLU A 30 8.01 -35.58 40.85
C GLU A 30 7.65 -35.64 39.37
N ASN A 31 7.10 -34.52 38.81
CA ASN A 31 6.76 -34.44 37.40
C ASN A 31 8.04 -34.39 36.54
N ASN A 32 8.30 -35.46 35.80
CA ASN A 32 9.47 -35.65 34.96
C ASN A 32 9.27 -35.20 33.49
N THR A 33 8.12 -34.62 33.18
CA THR A 33 7.77 -34.10 31.83
C THR A 33 7.38 -32.64 31.90
N LEU A 34 7.73 -31.89 30.84
CA LEU A 34 7.38 -30.47 30.70
C LEU A 34 6.92 -30.18 29.30
N VAL A 35 5.77 -29.51 29.15
CA VAL A 35 5.36 -28.87 27.89
C VAL A 35 5.75 -27.42 27.97
N TRP A 36 6.63 -27.00 27.06
CA TRP A 36 7.06 -25.61 26.95
C TRP A 36 6.38 -24.94 25.75
N THR A 37 5.75 -23.80 25.98
CA THR A 37 5.16 -22.98 24.91
C THR A 37 6.24 -22.08 24.32
N LYS A 38 6.37 -22.09 23.00
CA LYS A 38 7.31 -21.23 22.27
C LYS A 38 7.09 -19.76 22.63
N GLY A 39 8.18 -19.05 22.82
CA GLY A 39 8.21 -17.60 22.94
C GLY A 39 8.79 -16.95 21.68
N THR A 40 9.42 -15.78 21.85
CA THR A 40 10.08 -15.05 20.77
C THR A 40 11.24 -15.85 20.15
N SER A 41 11.60 -15.53 18.90
CA SER A 41 12.71 -16.14 18.18
C SER A 41 14.04 -16.07 18.93
N GLY A 42 14.91 -17.01 18.64
CA GLY A 42 16.25 -17.12 19.21
C GLY A 42 16.56 -18.54 19.70
N ASP A 43 17.76 -18.73 20.19
CA ASP A 43 18.27 -20.03 20.66
C ASP A 43 18.00 -20.20 22.16
N ARG A 44 17.53 -21.38 22.54
CA ARG A 44 17.27 -21.78 23.92
C ARG A 44 17.99 -23.08 24.22
N ASP A 45 18.70 -23.13 25.35
CA ASP A 45 19.23 -24.36 25.91
C ASP A 45 18.39 -24.77 27.11
N PHE A 46 17.84 -25.97 27.07
CA PHE A 46 17.02 -26.56 28.15
C PHE A 46 17.88 -27.53 28.96
N TYR A 47 17.69 -27.50 30.26
CA TYR A 47 18.36 -28.35 31.22
C TYR A 47 17.34 -28.93 32.22
N VAL A 48 17.64 -30.14 32.68
CA VAL A 48 16.93 -30.77 33.78
C VAL A 48 17.93 -31.03 34.91
N ASP A 49 17.68 -30.47 36.07
CA ASP A 49 18.34 -30.85 37.31
C ASP A 49 17.51 -31.96 37.97
N VAL A 50 18.13 -33.12 38.21
CA VAL A 50 17.52 -34.27 38.90
C VAL A 50 18.11 -34.35 40.29
N LYS A 51 17.22 -34.36 41.31
CA LYS A 51 17.56 -34.49 42.72
C LYS A 51 17.07 -35.82 43.26
N ASP A 52 17.94 -36.62 43.88
CA ASP A 52 17.56 -37.87 44.54
C ASP A 52 17.13 -37.67 46.02
N SER A 53 16.70 -38.73 46.70
CA SER A 53 16.22 -38.65 48.07
C SER A 53 17.31 -38.24 49.09
N THR A 54 18.60 -38.31 48.73
CA THR A 54 19.70 -37.84 49.58
C THR A 54 19.99 -36.36 49.40
N GLY A 55 19.33 -35.69 48.44
CA GLY A 55 19.54 -34.30 48.10
C GLY A 55 20.62 -34.07 47.06
N LYS A 56 21.26 -35.11 46.54
CA LYS A 56 22.25 -34.99 45.48
C LYS A 56 21.59 -34.56 44.17
N VAL A 57 22.17 -33.55 43.50
CA VAL A 57 21.67 -32.97 42.24
C VAL A 57 22.61 -33.24 41.10
N VAL A 58 22.07 -33.70 39.97
CA VAL A 58 22.82 -33.89 38.72
C VAL A 58 22.07 -33.14 37.59
N ARG A 59 22.82 -32.34 36.81
CA ARG A 59 22.31 -31.61 35.64
C ARG A 59 22.46 -32.41 34.36
N SER A 60 21.45 -32.41 33.51
CA SER A 60 21.54 -32.98 32.15
C SER A 60 22.49 -32.21 31.25
N LYS A 61 22.87 -32.81 30.11
CA LYS A 61 23.38 -32.04 28.98
C LYS A 61 22.31 -31.07 28.47
N ALA A 62 22.73 -29.99 27.82
CA ALA A 62 21.84 -29.05 27.18
C ALA A 62 21.07 -29.70 26.01
N VAL A 63 19.78 -29.40 25.92
CA VAL A 63 18.97 -29.64 24.71
C VAL A 63 18.73 -28.28 24.06
N ASN A 64 19.31 -28.06 22.89
CA ASN A 64 19.16 -26.80 22.16
C ASN A 64 17.89 -26.81 21.29
N ILE A 65 17.08 -25.75 21.41
CA ILE A 65 15.94 -25.50 20.55
C ILE A 65 16.07 -24.10 19.93
N LYS A 66 16.07 -24.04 18.60
CA LYS A 66 16.11 -22.81 17.84
C LYS A 66 14.70 -22.44 17.36
N ILE A 67 14.30 -21.20 17.64
CA ILE A 67 13.05 -20.63 17.13
C ILE A 67 13.41 -19.60 16.06
N ASP A 68 13.14 -19.92 14.81
CA ASP A 68 13.42 -19.04 13.68
C ASP A 68 12.38 -17.94 13.56
N LYS A 69 12.81 -16.74 13.10
CA LYS A 69 11.93 -15.68 12.64
C LYS A 69 11.26 -16.07 11.33
N PRO A 70 10.10 -15.48 10.98
CA PRO A 70 9.58 -15.60 9.63
C PRO A 70 10.54 -14.94 8.64
N THR A 71 10.63 -15.44 7.41
CA THR A 71 11.23 -14.68 6.31
C THR A 71 10.24 -13.64 5.79
N ALA A 72 10.73 -12.60 5.14
CA ALA A 72 9.89 -11.59 4.50
C ALA A 72 10.47 -11.24 3.13
N VAL A 73 9.70 -11.50 2.09
CA VAL A 73 10.03 -11.13 0.70
C VAL A 73 8.86 -10.34 0.15
N LEU A 74 9.14 -9.21 -0.51
CA LEU A 74 8.14 -8.41 -1.22
C LEU A 74 8.43 -8.46 -2.71
N THR A 75 7.42 -8.85 -3.51
CA THR A 75 7.50 -8.92 -4.96
C THR A 75 6.41 -8.04 -5.56
N PRO A 76 6.75 -6.97 -6.29
CA PRO A 76 5.79 -6.19 -7.06
C PRO A 76 5.48 -6.88 -8.39
N SER A 77 4.29 -6.68 -8.95
CA SER A 77 3.89 -7.19 -10.27
C SER A 77 4.67 -6.54 -11.43
N ALA A 78 5.25 -5.36 -11.20
CA ALA A 78 6.13 -4.66 -12.13
C ALA A 78 7.07 -3.72 -11.36
N THR A 79 8.25 -3.42 -11.92
CA THR A 79 9.20 -2.44 -11.38
C THR A 79 9.05 -1.05 -12.02
N THR A 80 8.26 -0.97 -13.11
CA THR A 80 7.87 0.29 -13.77
C THR A 80 6.39 0.23 -14.10
N VAL A 81 5.67 1.30 -13.79
CA VAL A 81 4.23 1.49 -14.06
C VAL A 81 4.00 2.93 -14.50
N THR A 82 2.88 3.22 -15.15
CA THR A 82 2.46 4.58 -15.50
C THR A 82 1.56 5.17 -14.40
N ALA A 83 1.53 6.47 -14.27
CA ALA A 83 0.59 7.14 -13.36
C ALA A 83 -0.86 6.72 -13.69
N GLY A 84 -1.60 6.27 -12.66
CA GLY A 84 -2.94 5.69 -12.77
C GLY A 84 -3.01 4.16 -12.82
N ASP A 85 -1.91 3.48 -13.17
CA ASP A 85 -1.87 2.01 -13.20
C ASP A 85 -2.02 1.40 -11.80
N LYS A 86 -2.54 0.17 -11.77
CA LYS A 86 -2.61 -0.65 -10.56
C LYS A 86 -1.38 -1.55 -10.47
N LEU A 87 -0.66 -1.43 -9.36
CA LEU A 87 0.47 -2.28 -9.00
C LEU A 87 0.05 -3.25 -7.90
N MET A 88 0.20 -4.54 -8.13
CA MET A 88 0.02 -5.55 -7.09
C MET A 88 1.35 -5.82 -6.38
N LEU A 89 1.34 -5.76 -5.06
CA LEU A 89 2.43 -6.10 -4.16
C LEU A 89 2.10 -7.45 -3.51
N THR A 90 3.00 -8.42 -3.60
CA THR A 90 2.82 -9.76 -3.01
C THR A 90 3.91 -10.03 -1.98
N ALA A 91 3.51 -10.37 -0.78
CA ALA A 91 4.41 -10.81 0.29
C ALA A 91 4.50 -12.33 0.34
N SER A 92 5.70 -12.86 0.57
CA SER A 92 5.92 -14.27 0.86
C SER A 92 6.79 -14.49 2.09
N THR A 93 6.61 -15.64 2.74
CA THR A 93 7.29 -16.04 3.97
C THR A 93 7.41 -17.57 4.04
N ASN A 94 8.33 -18.07 4.87
CA ASN A 94 8.53 -19.50 5.11
C ASN A 94 7.65 -20.07 6.23
N LYS A 95 6.78 -19.26 6.85
CA LYS A 95 5.88 -19.71 7.93
C LYS A 95 4.42 -19.50 7.55
N SER A 96 3.54 -20.40 8.01
CA SER A 96 2.08 -20.24 7.92
C SER A 96 1.53 -19.35 9.04
N GLY A 97 0.28 -18.89 8.90
CA GLY A 97 -0.43 -18.10 9.92
C GLY A 97 0.17 -16.72 10.19
N CYS A 98 1.00 -16.20 9.27
CA CYS A 98 1.57 -14.87 9.39
C CYS A 98 0.58 -13.76 9.01
N THR A 99 0.85 -12.56 9.53
CA THR A 99 0.17 -11.33 9.16
C THR A 99 1.15 -10.35 8.51
N TYR A 100 0.63 -9.49 7.63
CA TYR A 100 1.41 -8.66 6.71
C TYR A 100 1.03 -7.19 6.85
N LYS A 101 2.04 -6.32 6.98
CA LYS A 101 1.90 -4.87 7.01
C LYS A 101 2.69 -4.26 5.87
N PHE A 102 1.99 -3.58 4.94
CA PHE A 102 2.61 -2.96 3.76
C PHE A 102 2.85 -1.48 3.99
N LEU A 103 4.02 -1.00 3.60
CA LEU A 103 4.41 0.40 3.70
C LEU A 103 4.97 0.92 2.38
N ILE A 104 4.78 2.23 2.15
CA ILE A 104 5.32 2.99 1.03
C ILE A 104 6.10 4.20 1.54
N TYR A 105 7.25 4.46 0.94
CA TYR A 105 8.01 5.69 1.14
C TYR A 105 7.83 6.63 -0.05
N ASN A 106 7.55 7.89 0.26
CA ASN A 106 7.50 8.95 -0.72
C ASN A 106 8.74 9.83 -0.57
N PRO A 107 9.71 9.76 -1.51
CA PRO A 107 10.93 10.56 -1.45
C PRO A 107 10.68 12.08 -1.48
N SER A 108 9.59 12.53 -2.13
CA SER A 108 9.27 13.96 -2.22
C SER A 108 8.86 14.57 -0.87
N THR A 109 8.30 13.77 0.03
CA THR A 109 7.90 14.19 1.38
C THR A 109 8.82 13.66 2.47
N ASN A 110 9.77 12.80 2.12
CA ASN A 110 10.68 12.11 3.03
C ASN A 110 9.94 11.32 4.14
N GLN A 111 8.79 10.70 3.80
CA GLN A 111 7.94 10.02 4.76
C GLN A 111 7.53 8.62 4.31
N TRP A 112 7.39 7.71 5.30
CA TRP A 112 6.78 6.41 5.16
C TRP A 112 5.30 6.47 5.50
N PHE A 113 4.48 5.87 4.66
CA PHE A 113 3.03 5.75 4.86
C PHE A 113 2.65 4.28 4.96
N LYS A 114 1.72 3.98 5.85
CA LYS A 114 1.10 2.67 5.99
C LYS A 114 0.03 2.48 4.92
N LEU A 115 0.19 1.47 4.07
CA LEU A 115 -0.80 1.07 3.07
C LEU A 115 -1.81 0.08 3.67
N GLN A 116 -1.31 -0.89 4.46
CA GLN A 116 -2.10 -1.88 5.17
C GLN A 116 -1.46 -2.17 6.51
N ASP A 117 -2.25 -2.27 7.57
CA ASP A 117 -1.78 -2.76 8.87
C ASP A 117 -1.72 -4.29 8.91
N PHE A 118 -1.13 -4.87 9.96
CA PHE A 118 -1.03 -6.33 10.09
C PHE A 118 -2.39 -7.01 9.89
N GLY A 119 -2.50 -7.77 8.81
CA GLY A 119 -3.68 -8.54 8.41
C GLY A 119 -3.27 -9.81 7.68
N SER A 120 -4.21 -10.75 7.50
CA SER A 120 -3.96 -12.05 6.87
C SER A 120 -3.72 -11.99 5.35
N LYS A 121 -4.13 -10.88 4.69
CA LYS A 121 -3.91 -10.71 3.25
C LYS A 121 -2.44 -10.45 2.97
N ASN A 122 -1.82 -11.33 2.22
CA ASN A 122 -0.43 -11.22 1.78
C ASN A 122 -0.27 -10.45 0.47
N THR A 123 -1.34 -9.85 -0.06
CA THR A 123 -1.32 -9.02 -1.27
C THR A 123 -1.95 -7.66 -1.00
N TYR A 124 -1.42 -6.63 -1.66
CA TYR A 124 -1.98 -5.29 -1.66
C TYR A 124 -1.93 -4.70 -3.07
N THR A 125 -3.04 -4.10 -3.53
CA THR A 125 -3.09 -3.40 -4.81
C THR A 125 -3.00 -1.89 -4.56
N TRP A 126 -1.94 -1.29 -5.08
CA TRP A 126 -1.69 0.14 -4.99
C TRP A 126 -1.91 0.80 -6.35
N THR A 127 -2.52 2.01 -6.39
CA THR A 127 -2.67 2.79 -7.61
C THR A 127 -1.55 3.82 -7.69
N ALA A 128 -0.80 3.78 -8.79
CA ALA A 128 0.34 4.67 -9.02
C ALA A 128 -0.13 6.13 -9.15
N GLY A 129 0.44 7.00 -8.34
CA GLY A 129 0.19 8.44 -8.37
C GLY A 129 1.11 9.16 -9.37
N SER A 130 1.60 10.35 -9.00
CA SER A 130 2.51 11.17 -9.82
C SER A 130 3.83 10.45 -10.14
N ALA A 131 4.41 10.77 -11.30
CA ALA A 131 5.69 10.25 -11.76
C ALA A 131 6.81 10.41 -10.72
N GLY A 132 7.75 9.49 -10.74
CA GLY A 132 8.87 9.41 -9.81
C GLY A 132 9.02 8.02 -9.20
N THR A 133 10.02 7.82 -8.35
CA THR A 133 10.27 6.54 -7.68
C THR A 133 9.51 6.46 -6.37
N ARG A 134 8.98 5.28 -6.07
CA ARG A 134 8.43 4.91 -4.76
C ARG A 134 9.14 3.67 -4.24
N GLN A 135 9.31 3.61 -2.93
CA GLN A 135 9.93 2.49 -2.24
C GLN A 135 8.88 1.76 -1.41
N PHE A 136 8.93 0.43 -1.42
CA PHE A 136 8.00 -0.41 -0.69
C PHE A 136 8.75 -1.42 0.15
N TYR A 137 8.20 -1.77 1.30
CA TYR A 137 8.55 -2.96 2.05
C TYR A 137 7.33 -3.56 2.73
N VAL A 138 7.47 -4.80 3.17
CA VAL A 138 6.49 -5.51 4.00
C VAL A 138 7.12 -5.95 5.30
N ASP A 139 6.42 -5.76 6.41
CA ASP A 139 6.71 -6.38 7.69
C ASP A 139 5.82 -7.63 7.81
N VAL A 140 6.43 -8.78 8.05
CA VAL A 140 5.77 -10.08 8.27
C VAL A 140 5.86 -10.42 9.76
N LYS A 141 4.71 -10.69 10.39
CA LYS A 141 4.61 -11.06 11.81
C LYS A 141 4.03 -12.47 11.92
N ASP A 142 4.74 -13.38 12.61
CA ASP A 142 4.25 -14.73 12.89
C ASP A 142 3.32 -14.79 14.12
N SER A 143 2.75 -15.96 14.39
CA SER A 143 1.87 -16.22 15.54
C SER A 143 2.55 -16.00 16.90
N ASP A 144 3.87 -16.11 16.95
CA ASP A 144 4.67 -15.90 18.16
C ASP A 144 5.04 -14.43 18.39
N GLY A 145 4.57 -13.51 17.49
CA GLY A 145 4.82 -12.08 17.58
C GLY A 145 6.16 -11.64 16.98
N ASN A 146 6.96 -12.54 16.38
CA ASN A 146 8.22 -12.18 15.74
C ASN A 146 7.97 -11.42 14.44
N VAL A 147 8.63 -10.29 14.25
CA VAL A 147 8.50 -9.46 13.05
C VAL A 147 9.78 -9.47 12.25
N THR A 148 9.66 -9.67 10.93
CA THR A 148 10.76 -9.54 9.98
C THR A 148 10.35 -8.59 8.86
N ARG A 149 11.23 -7.67 8.49
CA ARG A 149 11.06 -6.72 7.39
C ARG A 149 11.71 -7.25 6.13
N SER A 150 11.04 -7.10 4.98
CA SER A 150 11.62 -7.41 3.67
C SER A 150 12.73 -6.40 3.30
N LYS A 151 13.50 -6.73 2.28
CA LYS A 151 14.28 -5.72 1.57
C LYS A 151 13.32 -4.68 0.97
N VAL A 152 13.82 -3.45 0.80
CA VAL A 152 13.10 -2.38 0.10
C VAL A 152 13.07 -2.69 -1.40
N VAL A 153 11.90 -2.51 -2.01
CA VAL A 153 11.69 -2.63 -3.45
C VAL A 153 11.39 -1.25 -4.02
N ASN A 154 12.11 -0.87 -5.09
CA ASN A 154 11.89 0.37 -5.82
C ASN A 154 10.95 0.12 -7.00
N VAL A 155 9.97 1.02 -7.18
CA VAL A 155 9.08 1.05 -8.34
C VAL A 155 9.14 2.44 -8.97
N THR A 156 9.41 2.51 -10.26
CA THR A 156 9.43 3.74 -11.03
C THR A 156 8.05 4.00 -11.62
N ILE A 157 7.49 5.17 -11.36
CA ILE A 157 6.26 5.63 -12.00
C ILE A 157 6.66 6.51 -13.17
N ALA A 158 6.43 6.02 -14.38
CA ALA A 158 6.66 6.79 -15.60
C ALA A 158 5.59 7.88 -15.76
N SER A 159 5.95 9.01 -16.36
CA SER A 159 4.98 10.02 -16.79
C SER A 159 4.13 9.44 -17.92
N SER A 160 2.83 9.67 -17.90
CA SER A 160 1.90 9.30 -18.98
C SER A 160 1.97 10.22 -20.20
N GLY A 161 3.06 10.95 -20.36
CA GLY A 161 3.25 11.96 -21.42
C GLY A 161 2.79 13.36 -21.00
N ALA A 162 2.83 14.31 -21.93
CA ALA A 162 2.37 15.68 -21.67
C ALA A 162 0.85 15.72 -21.55
N LEU A 163 0.34 16.49 -20.56
CA LEU A 163 -1.10 16.72 -20.45
C LEU A 163 -1.61 17.36 -21.75
N SER A 164 -2.62 16.79 -22.34
CA SER A 164 -3.33 17.28 -23.52
C SER A 164 -4.83 17.03 -23.38
N VAL A 165 -5.63 17.63 -24.26
CA VAL A 165 -7.07 17.47 -24.27
C VAL A 165 -7.57 17.22 -25.69
N LYS A 166 -8.41 16.19 -25.83
CA LYS A 166 -9.20 15.93 -27.04
C LYS A 166 -10.63 16.36 -26.78
N THR A 167 -11.23 17.10 -27.71
CA THR A 167 -12.59 17.60 -27.58
C THR A 167 -13.44 17.28 -28.79
N SER A 168 -14.74 17.17 -28.57
CA SER A 168 -15.76 17.10 -29.63
C SER A 168 -17.00 17.88 -29.22
N VAL A 169 -17.76 18.34 -30.21
CA VAL A 169 -19.02 19.04 -30.05
C VAL A 169 -20.10 18.35 -30.88
N SER A 170 -21.32 18.23 -30.33
CA SER A 170 -22.44 17.53 -30.99
C SER A 170 -22.94 18.24 -32.25
N ALA A 171 -22.86 19.57 -32.29
CA ALA A 171 -23.19 20.39 -33.45
C ALA A 171 -22.45 21.73 -33.41
N ASN A 172 -22.12 22.27 -34.58
CA ASN A 172 -21.47 23.59 -34.72
C ASN A 172 -22.46 24.69 -35.17
N THR A 173 -23.75 24.32 -35.37
CA THR A 173 -24.86 25.21 -35.62
C THR A 173 -26.03 24.88 -34.69
N SER A 174 -26.84 25.87 -34.34
CA SER A 174 -27.98 25.73 -33.45
C SER A 174 -29.04 26.80 -33.69
N LYS A 175 -30.25 26.59 -33.12
CA LYS A 175 -31.29 27.61 -32.92
C LYS A 175 -31.36 27.96 -31.43
N PRO A 176 -31.93 29.10 -31.06
CA PRO A 176 -32.23 29.42 -29.66
C PRO A 176 -33.03 28.29 -28.99
N GLY A 177 -32.56 27.84 -27.80
CA GLY A 177 -33.14 26.73 -27.03
C GLY A 177 -32.51 25.36 -27.30
N ASP A 178 -31.76 25.17 -28.36
CA ASP A 178 -31.09 23.90 -28.65
C ASP A 178 -30.04 23.56 -27.59
N LYS A 179 -29.89 22.27 -27.28
CA LYS A 179 -28.89 21.75 -26.35
C LYS A 179 -27.70 21.20 -27.14
N ILE A 180 -26.54 21.80 -26.95
CA ILE A 180 -25.27 21.41 -27.55
C ILE A 180 -24.44 20.71 -26.47
N THR A 181 -23.96 19.50 -26.77
CA THR A 181 -23.11 18.74 -25.86
C THR A 181 -21.65 18.80 -26.32
N PHE A 182 -20.79 19.18 -25.41
CA PHE A 182 -19.34 19.18 -25.56
C PHE A 182 -18.76 18.03 -24.77
N THR A 183 -17.90 17.24 -25.38
CA THR A 183 -17.20 16.13 -24.72
C THR A 183 -15.72 16.41 -24.71
N ALA A 184 -15.06 16.21 -23.58
CA ALA A 184 -13.61 16.35 -23.43
C ALA A 184 -13.01 15.08 -22.86
N GLU A 185 -11.80 14.74 -23.33
CA GLU A 185 -10.98 13.65 -22.84
C GLU A 185 -9.60 14.19 -22.50
N GLY A 186 -9.20 14.12 -21.23
CA GLY A 186 -7.85 14.43 -20.79
C GLY A 186 -6.92 13.26 -21.11
N LEU A 187 -5.77 13.55 -21.71
CA LEU A 187 -4.75 12.59 -22.11
C LEU A 187 -3.40 12.99 -21.54
N GLY A 188 -2.59 12.03 -21.10
CA GLY A 188 -1.27 12.31 -20.52
C GLY A 188 -1.37 12.99 -19.13
N GLY A 189 -0.28 13.60 -18.67
CA GLY A 189 -0.23 14.18 -17.32
C GLY A 189 -0.44 13.16 -16.20
N ASN A 190 -1.04 13.59 -15.09
CA ASN A 190 -1.41 12.72 -13.96
C ASN A 190 -2.92 12.47 -13.98
N ALA A 191 -3.33 11.20 -14.05
CA ALA A 191 -4.75 10.81 -14.09
C ALA A 191 -5.56 11.41 -12.92
N GLY A 192 -6.88 11.59 -13.12
CA GLY A 192 -7.77 12.29 -12.18
C GLY A 192 -8.13 13.68 -12.70
N TYR A 193 -8.61 13.70 -13.97
CA TYR A 193 -8.89 14.96 -14.67
C TYR A 193 -10.16 15.63 -14.17
N THR A 194 -10.11 16.98 -14.16
CA THR A 194 -11.30 17.84 -14.01
C THR A 194 -11.37 18.81 -15.15
N TYR A 195 -12.60 19.21 -15.51
CA TYR A 195 -12.93 19.94 -16.71
C TYR A 195 -13.68 21.24 -16.38
N LYS A 196 -13.20 22.37 -16.91
CA LYS A 196 -13.84 23.68 -16.84
C LYS A 196 -14.18 24.12 -18.25
N MET A 197 -15.41 24.60 -18.49
CA MET A 197 -15.79 25.12 -19.80
C MET A 197 -16.16 26.60 -19.71
N VAL A 198 -15.62 27.37 -20.60
CA VAL A 198 -15.93 28.80 -20.79
C VAL A 198 -16.40 29.07 -22.21
N VAL A 199 -17.23 30.08 -22.37
CA VAL A 199 -17.75 30.53 -23.65
C VAL A 199 -17.40 32.01 -23.88
N TYR A 200 -16.95 32.35 -25.05
CA TYR A 200 -16.79 33.73 -25.52
C TYR A 200 -17.90 34.07 -26.49
N ASN A 201 -18.66 35.12 -26.19
CA ASN A 201 -19.68 35.68 -27.08
C ASN A 201 -19.03 36.77 -28.00
N LYS A 202 -18.92 36.46 -29.29
CA LYS A 202 -18.27 37.39 -30.26
C LYS A 202 -19.06 38.67 -30.47
N THR A 203 -20.38 38.62 -30.31
CA THR A 203 -21.26 39.81 -30.50
C THR A 203 -21.13 40.79 -29.34
N THR A 204 -21.16 40.29 -28.09
CA THR A 204 -21.05 41.17 -26.90
C THR A 204 -19.62 41.35 -26.42
N LYS A 205 -18.66 40.58 -26.97
CA LYS A 205 -17.26 40.54 -26.55
C LYS A 205 -17.05 40.18 -25.09
N THR A 206 -17.90 39.29 -24.56
CA THR A 206 -17.89 38.88 -23.14
C THR A 206 -17.61 37.41 -22.97
N TRP A 207 -16.95 37.05 -21.84
CA TRP A 207 -16.74 35.70 -21.41
C TRP A 207 -17.84 35.24 -20.43
N GLY A 208 -18.29 34.00 -20.56
CA GLY A 208 -19.18 33.34 -19.64
C GLY A 208 -18.58 32.03 -19.13
N LEU A 209 -18.93 31.67 -17.91
CA LEU A 209 -18.61 30.37 -17.33
C LEU A 209 -19.78 29.43 -17.59
N VAL A 210 -19.53 28.28 -18.25
CA VAL A 210 -20.53 27.22 -18.46
C VAL A 210 -20.43 26.17 -17.36
N GLN A 211 -19.20 25.73 -17.06
CA GLN A 211 -18.94 24.77 -15.98
C GLN A 211 -17.62 25.13 -15.31
N ASN A 212 -17.56 25.10 -13.97
CA ASN A 212 -16.31 25.15 -13.22
C ASN A 212 -15.65 23.76 -13.17
N PHE A 213 -14.40 23.68 -12.72
CA PHE A 213 -13.69 22.40 -12.62
C PHE A 213 -14.50 21.34 -11.88
N SER A 214 -14.85 20.27 -12.59
CA SER A 214 -15.56 19.10 -12.08
C SER A 214 -15.14 17.84 -12.85
N SER A 215 -15.44 16.65 -12.35
CA SER A 215 -15.18 15.38 -13.07
C SER A 215 -16.12 15.16 -14.27
N ASN A 216 -17.16 16.00 -14.46
CA ASN A 216 -18.08 15.88 -15.58
C ASN A 216 -17.39 16.33 -16.88
N ASN A 217 -17.14 15.40 -17.78
CA ASN A 217 -16.50 15.61 -19.07
C ASN A 217 -17.47 15.72 -20.25
N LYS A 218 -18.79 15.59 -20.01
CA LYS A 218 -19.87 15.81 -21.00
C LYS A 218 -20.69 17.02 -20.57
N ILE A 219 -20.41 18.18 -21.14
CA ILE A 219 -20.95 19.46 -20.70
C ILE A 219 -22.01 19.92 -21.69
N THR A 220 -23.23 20.19 -21.22
CA THR A 220 -24.34 20.67 -22.06
C THR A 220 -24.45 22.17 -21.90
N TRP A 221 -24.52 22.88 -23.03
CA TRP A 221 -24.85 24.29 -23.11
C TRP A 221 -26.15 24.46 -23.88
N THR A 222 -27.04 25.35 -23.42
CA THR A 222 -28.27 25.68 -24.10
C THR A 222 -28.06 26.97 -24.91
N ALA A 223 -28.32 26.90 -26.20
CA ALA A 223 -28.16 28.03 -27.10
C ALA A 223 -29.12 29.18 -26.74
N GLY A 224 -28.57 30.35 -26.58
CA GLY A 224 -29.33 31.60 -26.33
C GLY A 224 -29.65 32.36 -27.61
N SER A 225 -29.46 33.67 -27.58
CA SER A 225 -29.67 34.56 -28.75
C SER A 225 -28.77 34.22 -29.93
N ALA A 226 -29.21 34.56 -31.15
CA ALA A 226 -28.42 34.40 -32.35
C ALA A 226 -27.03 35.08 -32.24
N GLY A 227 -26.03 34.48 -32.91
CA GLY A 227 -24.66 34.97 -32.93
C GLY A 227 -23.61 33.86 -32.81
N ASP A 228 -22.35 34.23 -32.98
CA ASP A 228 -21.21 33.30 -32.92
C ASP A 228 -20.66 33.19 -31.50
N ARG A 229 -20.36 31.95 -31.10
CA ARG A 229 -19.77 31.62 -29.81
C ARG A 229 -18.52 30.77 -29.99
N GLU A 230 -17.50 31.07 -29.19
CA GLU A 230 -16.29 30.26 -29.05
C GLU A 230 -16.26 29.59 -27.71
N PHE A 231 -16.04 28.28 -27.71
CA PHE A 231 -15.97 27.47 -26.49
C PHE A 231 -14.57 26.93 -26.29
N TYR A 232 -14.13 26.91 -25.05
CA TYR A 232 -12.85 26.34 -24.63
C TYR A 232 -13.07 25.45 -23.42
N ILE A 233 -12.37 24.30 -23.39
CA ILE A 233 -12.35 23.43 -22.22
C ILE A 233 -10.94 23.41 -21.66
N ASP A 234 -10.80 23.81 -20.40
CA ASP A 234 -9.59 23.66 -19.62
C ASP A 234 -9.62 22.33 -18.90
N VAL A 235 -8.63 21.48 -19.11
CA VAL A 235 -8.44 20.21 -18.40
C VAL A 235 -7.35 20.38 -17.37
N LYS A 236 -7.64 20.06 -16.13
CA LYS A 236 -6.69 20.07 -15.02
C LYS A 236 -6.45 18.64 -14.55
N ASP A 237 -5.19 18.22 -14.49
CA ASP A 237 -4.77 16.91 -13.98
C ASP A 237 -4.65 16.87 -12.45
N ALA A 238 -4.40 15.69 -11.88
CA ALA A 238 -4.27 15.51 -10.43
C ALA A 238 -3.07 16.24 -9.80
N SER A 239 -2.07 16.67 -10.60
CA SER A 239 -0.97 17.52 -10.15
C SER A 239 -1.31 19.01 -10.12
N GLY A 240 -2.49 19.39 -10.64
CA GLY A 240 -2.91 20.78 -10.78
C GLY A 240 -2.47 21.45 -12.10
N LYS A 241 -1.79 20.72 -12.99
CA LYS A 241 -1.41 21.24 -14.31
C LYS A 241 -2.66 21.40 -15.17
N VAL A 242 -2.74 22.51 -15.91
CA VAL A 242 -3.90 22.85 -16.77
C VAL A 242 -3.46 22.98 -18.22
N VAL A 243 -4.28 22.45 -19.13
CA VAL A 243 -4.17 22.65 -20.58
C VAL A 243 -5.52 23.06 -21.13
N ARG A 244 -5.52 24.00 -22.08
CA ARG A 244 -6.72 24.45 -22.78
C ARG A 244 -6.86 23.75 -24.13
N SER A 245 -8.10 23.41 -24.50
CA SER A 245 -8.44 22.85 -25.82
C SER A 245 -8.23 23.89 -26.95
N SER A 246 -8.20 23.38 -28.15
CA SER A 246 -8.49 24.22 -29.33
C SER A 246 -9.90 24.81 -29.21
N VAL A 247 -10.13 25.94 -29.93
CA VAL A 247 -11.42 26.58 -29.99
C VAL A 247 -12.47 25.70 -30.66
N MET A 248 -13.69 25.63 -30.09
CA MET A 248 -14.86 25.03 -30.70
C MET A 248 -15.88 26.11 -30.99
N ASN A 249 -16.25 26.28 -32.26
CA ASN A 249 -17.17 27.32 -32.69
C ASN A 249 -18.60 26.76 -32.80
N VAL A 250 -19.57 27.51 -32.28
CA VAL A 250 -21.01 27.25 -32.50
C VAL A 250 -21.68 28.54 -32.95
N LYS A 251 -22.40 28.46 -34.05
CA LYS A 251 -23.24 29.58 -34.59
C LYS A 251 -24.68 29.30 -34.26
N THR A 252 -25.35 30.23 -33.55
CA THR A 252 -26.77 30.22 -33.32
C THR A 252 -27.46 31.13 -34.32
N SER A 253 -28.42 30.60 -35.09
CA SER A 253 -29.18 31.35 -36.09
C SER A 253 -30.68 31.34 -35.67
N ASN A 254 -31.41 32.39 -36.01
CA ASN A 254 -32.88 32.45 -35.78
C ASN A 254 -33.60 31.39 -36.60
#